data_7085f9be3643f3b0bbb539d65be3ab3e
#
_entry.id   7085f9be3643f3b0bbb539d65be3ab3e
#
_cell.length_a   1.000
_cell.length_b   1.000
_cell.length_c   1.000
_cell.angle_alpha   90.00
_cell.angle_beta   90.00
_cell.angle_gamma   90.00
#
_symmetry.space_group_name_H-M   'P 1'
#
loop_
_entity.id
_entity.type
_entity.pdbx_description
1 polymer ?
#
loop_
_entity_poly.entity_id
_entity_poly.type
_entity_poly.pdbx_seq_one_letter_code
_entity_poly.pdbx_strand_id
1 'polypeptide(L)'
;SLLISRAYSQDEEEAGTESSQDLYVAFDQSTGNTNNLVTGLEYSYSLVGDLASLTDTEFSISLGGNYATLDEEPYALDGNFHMQFDLWANQTYSPFFFFDNSFDRSLGLINRTDWAVGGKMRVGRIFSVSYAYMFEEEEYDSVETFSRHSIRPKVKLVLADGAFFMDWRAFYKPKVDDTEDYLLENTIIFSIATFYDALSVDITLNHSFNSKYEGNNKVLKPMEEWESVFDPDYGDFVAKETYYKDTDISASIGLSLSF
;
A
#
# COMPACT_ATOMS: atom_id res chain seq x y z
N SER A 1 2.45 0.91 5.19
CA SER A 1 3.17 0.78 6.46
C SER A 1 3.18 2.10 7.18
N LEU A 2 2.64 2.11 8.39
CA LEU A 2 2.58 3.25 9.26
C LEU A 2 3.89 3.32 10.03
N LEU A 3 4.88 4.05 9.53
CA LEU A 3 5.93 4.57 10.39
C LEU A 3 5.34 5.74 11.18
N ILE A 4 4.86 5.48 12.39
CA ILE A 4 4.64 6.53 13.36
C ILE A 4 6.04 7.03 13.74
N SER A 5 6.55 7.98 12.95
CA SER A 5 7.71 8.72 13.42
C SER A 5 7.22 9.54 14.61
N ARG A 6 7.57 9.13 15.82
CA ARG A 6 7.48 9.99 17.01
C ARG A 6 7.98 11.37 16.61
N ALA A 7 7.23 12.40 16.97
CA ALA A 7 7.73 13.76 16.89
C ALA A 7 8.96 13.82 17.82
N TYR A 8 10.15 13.79 17.24
CA TYR A 8 11.37 13.96 18.00
C TYR A 8 11.37 15.34 18.66
N SER A 9 11.39 15.35 19.96
CA SER A 9 11.93 16.52 20.67
C SER A 9 13.41 16.61 20.32
N GLN A 10 13.84 17.75 19.80
CA GLN A 10 15.24 18.06 19.64
C GLN A 10 15.85 18.27 21.04
N ASP A 11 16.24 17.19 21.69
CA ASP A 11 17.34 17.21 22.63
C ASP A 11 18.55 16.67 21.87
N GLU A 12 19.65 17.41 21.89
CA GLU A 12 20.95 17.00 21.36
C GLU A 12 21.41 15.77 22.17
N GLU A 13 20.98 14.58 21.78
CA GLU A 13 21.49 13.33 22.31
C GLU A 13 22.28 12.59 21.26
N GLU A 14 23.36 11.95 21.71
CA GLU A 14 24.38 11.21 20.98
C GLU A 14 23.81 10.43 19.79
N ALA A 15 24.53 10.49 18.65
CA ALA A 15 24.25 9.77 17.42
C ALA A 15 24.07 8.26 17.68
N GLY A 16 22.88 7.87 18.06
CA GLY A 16 22.47 6.50 18.31
C GLY A 16 21.54 6.02 17.21
N THR A 17 21.55 4.72 16.95
CA THR A 17 20.61 4.08 16.04
C THR A 17 19.34 3.77 16.82
N GLU A 18 18.18 4.21 16.33
CA GLU A 18 16.88 3.93 16.91
C GLU A 18 16.12 2.92 16.06
N SER A 19 15.38 2.02 16.71
CA SER A 19 14.52 1.05 16.03
C SER A 19 13.08 1.23 16.47
N SER A 20 12.15 1.00 15.55
CA SER A 20 10.72 0.91 15.84
C SER A 20 10.11 -0.31 15.16
N GLN A 21 9.04 -0.82 15.76
CA GLN A 21 8.26 -1.94 15.25
C GLN A 21 6.79 -1.59 15.36
N ASP A 22 6.04 -1.94 14.34
CA ASP A 22 4.59 -1.76 14.31
C ASP A 22 3.93 -3.06 13.85
N LEU A 23 2.85 -3.42 14.51
CA LEU A 23 1.98 -4.54 14.13
C LEU A 23 0.58 -4.00 13.91
N TYR A 24 0.07 -4.18 12.69
CA TYR A 24 -1.29 -3.84 12.32
C TYR A 24 -2.10 -5.11 12.10
N VAL A 25 -3.30 -5.15 12.68
CA VAL A 25 -4.27 -6.24 12.50
C VAL A 25 -5.61 -5.62 12.11
N ALA A 26 -6.14 -6.06 10.99
CA ALA A 26 -7.48 -5.72 10.54
C ALA A 26 -8.37 -6.95 10.54
N PHE A 27 -9.63 -6.74 10.87
CA PHE A 27 -10.64 -7.79 10.87
C PHE A 27 -11.96 -7.19 10.41
N ASP A 28 -12.58 -7.83 9.45
CA ASP A 28 -13.93 -7.52 8.99
C ASP A 28 -14.72 -8.82 8.86
N GLN A 29 -15.93 -8.82 9.40
CA GLN A 29 -16.84 -9.94 9.29
C GLN A 29 -18.25 -9.44 8.98
N SER A 30 -18.84 -9.95 7.91
CA SER A 30 -20.24 -9.78 7.60
C SER A 30 -20.96 -11.13 7.63
N THR A 31 -22.18 -11.12 8.14
CA THR A 31 -23.05 -12.31 8.21
C THR A 31 -24.42 -11.95 7.67
N GLY A 32 -25.09 -12.90 7.00
CA GLY A 32 -26.38 -12.68 6.42
C GLY A 32 -26.69 -13.69 5.32
N ASN A 33 -27.10 -13.20 4.17
CA ASN A 33 -27.30 -14.06 2.99
C ASN A 33 -25.96 -14.61 2.46
N THR A 34 -24.87 -13.95 2.77
CA THR A 34 -23.48 -14.36 2.51
C THR A 34 -22.65 -14.12 3.76
N ASN A 35 -21.79 -15.06 4.10
CA ASN A 35 -20.83 -14.91 5.18
C ASN A 35 -19.50 -14.51 4.59
N ASN A 36 -19.00 -13.33 4.94
CA ASN A 36 -17.70 -12.84 4.50
C ASN A 36 -16.81 -12.58 5.71
N LEU A 37 -15.57 -13.06 5.64
CA LEU A 37 -14.54 -12.83 6.62
C LEU A 37 -13.31 -12.30 5.88
N VAL A 38 -12.83 -11.13 6.30
CA VAL A 38 -11.57 -10.56 5.83
C VAL A 38 -10.65 -10.36 7.02
N THR A 39 -9.45 -10.86 6.94
CA THR A 39 -8.40 -10.65 7.94
C THR A 39 -7.16 -10.09 7.26
N GLY A 40 -6.61 -9.03 7.85
CA GLY A 40 -5.35 -8.42 7.42
C GLY A 40 -4.33 -8.41 8.54
N LEU A 41 -3.08 -8.67 8.19
CA LEU A 41 -1.93 -8.57 9.08
C LEU A 41 -0.83 -7.81 8.37
N GLU A 42 -0.25 -6.81 9.04
CA GLU A 42 0.95 -6.13 8.58
C GLU A 42 1.92 -5.96 9.74
N TYR A 43 3.18 -6.27 9.51
CA TYR A 43 4.27 -6.01 10.43
C TYR A 43 5.30 -5.13 9.73
N SER A 44 5.78 -4.10 10.43
CA SER A 44 6.87 -3.27 9.97
C SER A 44 7.96 -3.13 11.02
N TYR A 45 9.18 -3.00 10.53
CA TYR A 45 10.37 -2.69 11.31
C TYR A 45 11.13 -1.57 10.63
N SER A 46 11.58 -0.59 11.41
CA SER A 46 12.48 0.44 10.90
C SER A 46 13.66 0.66 11.84
N LEU A 47 14.76 1.08 11.24
CA LEU A 47 16.01 1.41 11.87
C LEU A 47 16.47 2.76 11.33
N VAL A 48 16.59 3.76 12.21
CA VAL A 48 16.94 5.14 11.86
C VAL A 48 18.19 5.55 12.60
N GLY A 49 19.13 6.18 11.91
CA GLY A 49 20.35 6.68 12.51
C GLY A 49 21.60 6.34 11.71
N ASP A 50 22.73 6.24 12.39
CA ASP A 50 23.99 5.92 11.76
C ASP A 50 24.16 4.41 11.62
N LEU A 51 24.20 3.91 10.37
CA LEU A 51 24.41 2.50 10.04
C LEU A 51 25.80 2.29 9.48
N ALA A 52 26.66 1.61 10.24
CA ALA A 52 28.08 1.40 9.92
C ALA A 52 28.82 2.74 9.69
N SER A 53 29.20 3.04 8.45
CA SER A 53 29.88 4.28 8.08
C SER A 53 28.98 5.30 7.40
N LEU A 54 27.70 5.00 7.27
CA LEU A 54 26.69 5.86 6.66
C LEU A 54 25.94 6.60 7.77
N THR A 55 25.90 7.92 7.67
CA THR A 55 25.22 8.76 8.66
C THR A 55 23.82 9.09 8.22
N ASP A 56 22.92 9.25 9.21
CA ASP A 56 21.53 9.69 8.97
C ASP A 56 20.82 8.81 7.93
N THR A 57 20.80 7.51 8.17
CA THR A 57 20.14 6.54 7.30
C THR A 57 18.82 6.07 7.88
N GLU A 58 17.92 5.61 7.03
CA GLU A 58 16.68 4.91 7.41
C GLU A 58 16.61 3.60 6.62
N PHE A 59 16.48 2.50 7.34
CA PHE A 59 16.21 1.19 6.75
C PHE A 59 14.85 0.72 7.24
N SER A 60 13.98 0.32 6.35
CA SER A 60 12.66 -0.19 6.71
C SER A 60 12.32 -1.47 5.96
N ILE A 61 11.61 -2.36 6.65
CA ILE A 61 11.03 -3.57 6.09
C ILE A 61 9.56 -3.61 6.51
N SER A 62 8.68 -3.99 5.61
CA SER A 62 7.31 -4.38 5.98
C SER A 62 6.89 -5.67 5.28
N LEU A 63 6.06 -6.42 5.98
CA LEU A 63 5.41 -7.65 5.53
C LEU A 63 3.92 -7.49 5.77
N GLY A 64 3.11 -7.73 4.77
CA GLY A 64 1.67 -7.64 4.89
C GLY A 64 0.96 -8.74 4.13
N GLY A 65 -0.29 -8.98 4.47
CA GLY A 65 -1.13 -9.88 3.72
C GLY A 65 -2.56 -9.85 4.21
N ASN A 66 -3.48 -10.16 3.30
CA ASN A 66 -4.90 -10.29 3.57
C ASN A 66 -5.37 -11.68 3.15
N TYR A 67 -6.32 -12.18 3.90
CA TYR A 67 -7.02 -13.41 3.61
C TYR A 67 -8.51 -13.16 3.71
N ALA A 68 -9.27 -13.56 2.71
CA ALA A 68 -10.71 -13.40 2.73
C ALA A 68 -11.42 -14.69 2.31
N THR A 69 -12.56 -14.95 2.96
CA THR A 69 -13.46 -16.06 2.62
C THR A 69 -14.86 -15.54 2.33
N LEU A 70 -15.53 -16.19 1.39
CA LEU A 70 -16.94 -15.99 1.08
C LEU A 70 -17.66 -17.33 1.25
N ASP A 71 -18.66 -17.38 2.15
CA ASP A 71 -19.37 -18.61 2.51
C ASP A 71 -18.42 -19.78 2.87
N GLU A 72 -17.38 -19.49 3.67
CA GLU A 72 -16.33 -20.41 4.11
C GLU A 72 -15.32 -20.83 3.03
N GLU A 73 -15.52 -20.44 1.77
CA GLU A 73 -14.58 -20.70 0.70
C GLU A 73 -13.57 -19.55 0.54
N PRO A 74 -12.25 -19.82 0.44
CA PRO A 74 -11.26 -18.79 0.19
C PRO A 74 -11.47 -18.13 -1.17
N TYR A 75 -11.60 -16.81 -1.23
CA TYR A 75 -11.71 -16.10 -2.49
C TYR A 75 -10.63 -15.04 -2.71
N ALA A 76 -9.98 -14.55 -1.66
CA ALA A 76 -8.89 -13.61 -1.79
C ALA A 76 -7.71 -14.00 -0.89
N LEU A 77 -6.54 -13.90 -1.44
CA LEU A 77 -5.27 -14.05 -0.75
C LEU A 77 -4.26 -13.17 -1.46
N ASP A 78 -3.82 -12.14 -0.78
CA ASP A 78 -2.75 -11.27 -1.23
C ASP A 78 -1.66 -11.17 -0.18
N GLY A 79 -0.49 -10.74 -0.60
CA GLY A 79 0.61 -10.47 0.30
C GLY A 79 1.65 -9.58 -0.33
N ASN A 80 2.38 -8.88 0.52
CA ASN A 80 3.44 -7.99 0.10
C ASN A 80 4.62 -8.02 1.06
N PHE A 81 5.80 -7.83 0.49
CA PHE A 81 7.04 -7.54 1.17
C PHE A 81 7.60 -6.23 0.61
N HIS A 82 7.92 -5.29 1.47
CA HIS A 82 8.58 -4.04 1.11
C HIS A 82 9.87 -3.88 1.90
N MET A 83 10.93 -3.44 1.23
CA MET A 83 12.20 -3.06 1.84
C MET A 83 12.65 -1.73 1.24
N GLN A 84 12.99 -0.76 2.08
CA GLN A 84 13.49 0.54 1.64
C GLN A 84 14.72 0.95 2.43
N PHE A 85 15.63 1.59 1.75
CA PHE A 85 16.83 2.18 2.32
C PHE A 85 16.98 3.62 1.85
N ASP A 86 16.95 4.56 2.79
CA ASP A 86 17.13 5.99 2.57
C ASP A 86 18.49 6.43 3.11
N LEU A 87 19.24 7.15 2.30
CA LEU A 87 20.44 7.87 2.74
C LEU A 87 20.07 9.29 3.11
N TRP A 88 20.70 9.86 4.12
CA TRP A 88 20.44 11.21 4.62
C TRP A 88 18.95 11.43 4.91
N ALA A 89 18.40 10.48 5.65
CA ALA A 89 16.96 10.31 5.82
C ALA A 89 16.27 11.54 6.40
N ASN A 90 16.94 12.35 7.22
CA ASN A 90 16.39 13.57 7.82
C ASN A 90 16.75 14.85 7.06
N GLN A 91 17.56 14.76 5.99
CA GLN A 91 17.93 15.91 5.18
C GLN A 91 16.79 16.32 4.22
N THR A 92 16.91 17.54 3.67
CA THR A 92 15.97 18.03 2.64
C THR A 92 15.94 17.12 1.41
N TYR A 93 17.08 16.56 1.04
CA TYR A 93 17.21 15.61 -0.08
C TYR A 93 17.74 14.29 0.43
N SER A 94 17.05 13.21 0.11
CA SER A 94 17.37 11.85 0.53
C SER A 94 17.30 10.91 -0.68
N PRO A 95 18.45 10.42 -1.17
CA PRO A 95 18.45 9.32 -2.14
C PRO A 95 17.90 8.06 -1.46
N PHE A 96 17.20 7.23 -2.24
CA PHE A 96 16.68 5.97 -1.72
C PHE A 96 16.73 4.86 -2.77
N PHE A 97 16.71 3.66 -2.25
CA PHE A 97 16.46 2.43 -2.98
C PHE A 97 15.31 1.69 -2.30
N PHE A 98 14.44 1.07 -3.08
CA PHE A 98 13.49 0.12 -2.52
C PHE A 98 13.37 -1.15 -3.39
N PHE A 99 12.86 -2.18 -2.72
CA PHE A 99 12.47 -3.44 -3.30
C PHE A 99 11.06 -3.76 -2.80
N ASP A 100 10.16 -4.09 -3.71
CA ASP A 100 8.82 -4.58 -3.41
C ASP A 100 8.64 -5.97 -4.05
N ASN A 101 7.96 -6.85 -3.33
CA ASN A 101 7.48 -8.10 -3.89
C ASN A 101 6.04 -8.31 -3.40
N SER A 102 5.15 -8.62 -4.31
CA SER A 102 3.74 -8.81 -3.99
C SER A 102 3.11 -9.88 -4.85
N PHE A 103 2.02 -10.45 -4.36
CA PHE A 103 1.13 -11.31 -5.11
C PHE A 103 -0.32 -10.99 -4.75
N ASP A 104 -1.24 -11.24 -5.68
CA ASP A 104 -2.67 -11.10 -5.45
C ASP A 104 -3.42 -12.14 -6.27
N ARG A 105 -3.85 -13.21 -5.61
CA ARG A 105 -4.53 -14.31 -6.26
C ARG A 105 -5.93 -13.94 -6.75
N SER A 106 -6.56 -12.94 -6.15
CA SER A 106 -7.88 -12.46 -6.58
C SER A 106 -7.82 -11.75 -7.93
N LEU A 107 -6.66 -11.19 -8.28
CA LEU A 107 -6.38 -10.55 -9.57
C LEU A 107 -5.62 -11.46 -10.53
N GLY A 108 -5.38 -12.72 -10.15
CA GLY A 108 -4.57 -13.64 -10.94
C GLY A 108 -3.07 -13.30 -10.96
N LEU A 109 -2.64 -12.32 -10.17
CA LEU A 109 -1.25 -11.92 -10.05
C LEU A 109 -0.48 -12.95 -9.21
N ILE A 110 0.35 -13.75 -9.88
CA ILE A 110 1.16 -14.78 -9.24
C ILE A 110 2.30 -14.12 -8.46
N ASN A 111 2.98 -13.17 -9.10
CA ASN A 111 4.09 -12.45 -8.49
C ASN A 111 4.29 -11.10 -9.19
N ARG A 112 4.64 -10.08 -8.41
CA ARG A 112 5.17 -8.80 -8.91
C ARG A 112 6.42 -8.47 -8.12
N THR A 113 7.47 -8.11 -8.83
CA THR A 113 8.75 -7.70 -8.23
C THR A 113 9.15 -6.34 -8.78
N ASP A 114 9.34 -5.38 -7.88
CA ASP A 114 9.73 -4.02 -8.19
C ASP A 114 11.08 -3.69 -7.56
N TRP A 115 11.96 -3.09 -8.37
CA TRP A 115 13.22 -2.50 -7.92
C TRP A 115 13.24 -1.03 -8.30
N ALA A 116 13.53 -0.16 -7.38
CA ALA A 116 13.57 1.25 -7.68
C ALA A 116 14.73 1.99 -7.03
N VAL A 117 15.25 2.97 -7.76
CA VAL A 117 16.20 3.94 -7.24
C VAL A 117 15.64 5.34 -7.46
N GLY A 118 15.79 6.20 -6.48
CA GLY A 118 15.18 7.52 -6.54
C GLY A 118 15.74 8.52 -5.55
N GLY A 119 15.04 9.65 -5.48
CA GLY A 119 15.31 10.70 -4.53
C GLY A 119 14.01 11.26 -3.94
N LYS A 120 14.08 11.64 -2.69
CA LYS A 120 13.00 12.25 -1.92
C LYS A 120 13.41 13.68 -1.56
N MET A 121 12.50 14.61 -1.73
CA MET A 121 12.64 15.99 -1.27
C MET A 121 11.60 16.25 -0.18
N ARG A 122 12.05 16.76 0.96
CA ARG A 122 11.19 17.19 2.06
C ARG A 122 11.01 18.69 2.06
N VAL A 123 9.78 19.14 2.23
CA VAL A 123 9.43 20.54 2.39
C VAL A 123 8.81 20.73 3.77
N GLY A 124 9.64 21.13 4.70
CA GLY A 124 9.27 21.18 6.11
C GLY A 124 9.01 19.78 6.69
N ARG A 125 8.13 19.71 7.70
CA ARG A 125 7.80 18.45 8.39
C ARG A 125 6.54 17.78 7.86
N ILE A 126 5.79 18.47 7.01
CA ILE A 126 4.44 18.08 6.61
C ILE A 126 4.45 17.42 5.23
N PHE A 127 5.21 17.97 4.28
CA PHE A 127 5.16 17.56 2.89
C PHE A 127 6.48 16.96 2.41
N SER A 128 6.38 15.90 1.62
CA SER A 128 7.51 15.40 0.84
C SER A 128 7.03 14.95 -0.54
N VAL A 129 7.94 14.97 -1.50
CA VAL A 129 7.74 14.38 -2.81
C VAL A 129 8.95 13.50 -3.14
N SER A 130 8.71 12.33 -3.67
CA SER A 130 9.77 11.47 -4.18
C SER A 130 9.55 11.15 -5.65
N TYR A 131 10.66 10.92 -6.32
CA TYR A 131 10.72 10.41 -7.68
C TYR A 131 11.65 9.20 -7.71
N ALA A 132 11.22 8.14 -8.40
CA ALA A 132 12.05 6.96 -8.63
C ALA A 132 11.90 6.47 -10.07
N TYR A 133 12.94 5.82 -10.55
CA TYR A 133 12.91 4.95 -11.71
C TYR A 133 12.77 3.51 -11.22
N MET A 134 11.75 2.81 -11.72
CA MET A 134 11.40 1.46 -11.30
C MET A 134 11.59 0.47 -12.45
N PHE A 135 12.08 -0.72 -12.10
CA PHE A 135 11.99 -1.91 -12.91
C PHE A 135 10.92 -2.80 -12.28
N GLU A 136 9.99 -3.25 -13.09
CA GLU A 136 8.84 -4.05 -12.67
C GLU A 136 8.81 -5.33 -13.49
N GLU A 137 8.64 -6.45 -12.80
CA GLU A 137 8.38 -7.76 -13.37
C GLU A 137 7.06 -8.27 -12.82
N GLU A 138 6.11 -8.51 -13.68
CA GLU A 138 4.80 -9.07 -13.35
C GLU A 138 4.66 -10.45 -13.93
N GLU A 139 4.16 -11.39 -13.15
CA GLU A 139 3.82 -12.75 -13.55
C GLU A 139 2.33 -13.00 -13.33
N TYR A 140 1.64 -13.17 -14.44
CA TYR A 140 0.29 -13.73 -14.53
C TYR A 140 0.41 -15.11 -15.21
N ASP A 141 -0.28 -15.35 -16.32
CA ASP A 141 -0.06 -16.52 -17.17
C ASP A 141 1.29 -16.45 -17.92
N SER A 142 1.86 -15.27 -18.04
CA SER A 142 3.16 -14.99 -18.65
C SER A 142 3.91 -13.94 -17.83
N VAL A 143 5.24 -13.95 -17.96
CA VAL A 143 6.09 -12.94 -17.33
C VAL A 143 6.24 -11.75 -18.27
N GLU A 144 5.93 -10.55 -17.75
CA GLU A 144 6.14 -9.28 -18.42
C GLU A 144 7.12 -8.43 -17.63
N THR A 145 8.03 -7.76 -18.34
CA THR A 145 9.00 -6.83 -17.72
C THR A 145 8.91 -5.46 -18.36
N PHE A 146 8.87 -4.42 -17.57
CA PHE A 146 8.82 -3.05 -18.04
C PHE A 146 9.42 -2.09 -17.02
N SER A 147 9.55 -0.82 -17.41
CA SER A 147 10.03 0.23 -16.50
C SER A 147 8.96 1.29 -16.31
N ARG A 148 8.88 1.83 -15.09
CA ARG A 148 7.98 2.93 -14.75
C ARG A 148 8.73 4.09 -14.12
N HIS A 149 8.21 5.28 -14.29
CA HIS A 149 8.48 6.39 -13.39
C HIS A 149 7.57 6.26 -12.17
N SER A 150 8.05 6.61 -10.99
CA SER A 150 7.21 6.69 -9.79
C SER A 150 7.34 8.08 -9.18
N ILE A 151 6.22 8.80 -9.13
CA ILE A 151 6.13 10.11 -8.49
C ILE A 151 5.22 9.95 -7.29
N ARG A 152 5.72 10.28 -6.10
CA ARG A 152 5.02 10.05 -4.84
C ARG A 152 5.01 11.30 -3.97
N PRO A 153 3.97 12.15 -4.03
CA PRO A 153 3.70 13.14 -3.00
C PRO A 153 3.18 12.47 -1.72
N LYS A 154 3.58 13.03 -0.58
CA LYS A 154 3.18 12.56 0.75
C LYS A 154 2.94 13.75 1.67
N VAL A 155 1.84 13.69 2.44
CA VAL A 155 1.51 14.66 3.48
C VAL A 155 1.33 13.92 4.80
N LYS A 156 2.01 14.41 5.84
CA LYS A 156 1.82 13.94 7.22
C LYS A 156 1.37 15.10 8.10
N LEU A 157 0.26 14.92 8.79
CA LEU A 157 -0.26 15.90 9.74
C LEU A 157 -0.41 15.28 11.13
N VAL A 158 0.04 16.00 12.13
CA VAL A 158 -0.20 15.68 13.54
C VAL A 158 -1.07 16.80 14.11
N LEU A 159 -2.22 16.44 14.63
CA LEU A 159 -3.23 17.37 15.13
C LEU A 159 -3.55 17.06 16.60
N ALA A 160 -4.06 18.06 17.32
CA ALA A 160 -4.50 17.95 18.72
C ALA A 160 -3.42 17.31 19.62
N ASP A 161 -2.19 17.83 19.57
CA ASP A 161 -1.05 17.39 20.38
C ASP A 161 -0.77 15.86 20.26
N GLY A 162 -0.97 15.31 19.05
CA GLY A 162 -0.73 13.90 18.78
C GLY A 162 -1.94 12.98 18.95
N ALA A 163 -3.11 13.50 19.35
CA ALA A 163 -4.32 12.70 19.45
C ALA A 163 -4.83 12.22 18.09
N PHE A 164 -4.55 12.96 17.01
CA PHE A 164 -4.91 12.60 15.64
C PHE A 164 -3.69 12.70 14.74
N PHE A 165 -3.52 11.71 13.92
CA PHE A 165 -2.50 11.65 12.87
C PHE A 165 -3.16 11.36 11.52
N MET A 166 -2.70 12.04 10.46
CA MET A 166 -3.10 11.77 9.08
C MET A 166 -1.84 11.56 8.23
N ASP A 167 -1.81 10.46 7.51
CA ASP A 167 -0.80 10.17 6.47
C ASP A 167 -1.54 10.02 5.13
N TRP A 168 -1.33 10.96 4.22
CA TRP A 168 -1.78 10.83 2.85
C TRP A 168 -0.58 10.63 1.94
N ARG A 169 -0.70 9.65 1.05
CA ARG A 169 0.27 9.36 0.00
C ARG A 169 -0.43 9.02 -1.30
N ALA A 170 0.11 9.54 -2.39
CA ALA A 170 -0.29 9.14 -3.71
C ALA A 170 0.91 8.59 -4.48
N PHE A 171 0.65 7.70 -5.43
CA PHE A 171 1.64 7.19 -6.37
C PHE A 171 1.09 7.38 -7.77
N TYR A 172 1.84 8.04 -8.62
CA TYR A 172 1.61 8.10 -10.04
C TYR A 172 2.75 7.37 -10.75
N LYS A 173 2.42 6.26 -11.43
CA LYS A 173 3.39 5.31 -11.98
C LYS A 173 3.15 5.11 -13.49
N PRO A 174 3.50 6.06 -14.37
CA PRO A 174 3.43 5.87 -15.83
C PRO A 174 4.56 4.95 -16.31
N LYS A 175 4.31 4.15 -17.35
CA LYS A 175 5.37 3.44 -18.05
C LYS A 175 6.32 4.42 -18.74
N VAL A 176 7.57 4.03 -18.88
CA VAL A 176 8.61 4.88 -19.48
C VAL A 176 8.42 5.02 -20.98
N ASP A 177 8.02 3.96 -21.63
CA ASP A 177 7.81 3.85 -23.09
C ASP A 177 6.38 4.22 -23.53
N ASP A 178 5.42 4.19 -22.61
CA ASP A 178 4.02 4.55 -22.84
C ASP A 178 3.41 5.25 -21.63
N THR A 179 3.45 6.56 -21.60
CA THR A 179 2.93 7.34 -20.48
C THR A 179 1.40 7.36 -20.37
N GLU A 180 0.68 6.86 -21.37
CA GLU A 180 -0.78 6.66 -21.30
C GLU A 180 -1.13 5.39 -20.51
N ASP A 181 -0.18 4.43 -20.39
CA ASP A 181 -0.27 3.30 -19.46
C ASP A 181 0.28 3.71 -18.10
N TYR A 182 -0.62 4.05 -17.17
CA TYR A 182 -0.25 4.47 -15.82
C TYR A 182 -1.13 3.86 -14.74
N LEU A 183 -0.55 3.74 -13.57
CA LEU A 183 -1.24 3.43 -12.32
C LEU A 183 -1.29 4.68 -11.44
N LEU A 184 -2.43 4.91 -10.82
CA LEU A 184 -2.59 5.93 -9.79
C LEU A 184 -3.11 5.26 -8.51
N GLU A 185 -2.36 5.38 -7.44
CA GLU A 185 -2.74 4.83 -6.14
C GLU A 185 -2.78 5.96 -5.12
N ASN A 186 -3.81 5.98 -4.28
CA ASN A 186 -3.92 6.92 -3.17
C ASN A 186 -4.24 6.14 -1.90
N THR A 187 -3.55 6.48 -0.83
CA THR A 187 -3.83 5.96 0.50
C THR A 187 -3.94 7.12 1.47
N ILE A 188 -5.02 7.15 2.25
CA ILE A 188 -5.19 8.08 3.36
C ILE A 188 -5.39 7.23 4.61
N ILE A 189 -4.58 7.49 5.64
CA ILE A 189 -4.68 6.85 6.94
C ILE A 189 -4.96 7.93 7.97
N PHE A 190 -6.03 7.75 8.72
CA PHE A 190 -6.35 8.53 9.91
C PHE A 190 -6.14 7.67 11.13
N SER A 191 -5.17 8.04 11.97
CA SER A 191 -4.89 7.35 13.23
C SER A 191 -5.41 8.18 14.40
N ILE A 192 -6.12 7.52 15.31
CA ILE A 192 -6.65 8.10 16.53
C ILE A 192 -5.94 7.43 17.71
N ALA A 193 -5.16 8.21 18.46
CA ALA A 193 -4.51 7.70 19.65
C ALA A 193 -5.55 7.26 20.68
N THR A 194 -5.29 6.13 21.34
CA THR A 194 -6.13 5.65 22.44
C THR A 194 -5.55 6.11 23.79
N PHE A 195 -6.15 5.68 24.89
CA PHE A 195 -5.62 5.90 26.23
C PHE A 195 -4.36 5.05 26.56
N TYR A 196 -4.01 4.10 25.69
CA TYR A 196 -2.73 3.39 25.72
C TYR A 196 -1.81 4.00 24.66
N ASP A 197 -0.67 4.54 25.10
CA ASP A 197 0.27 5.24 24.22
C ASP A 197 0.77 4.41 23.03
N ALA A 198 0.79 3.09 23.20
CA ALA A 198 1.24 2.15 22.17
C ALA A 198 0.13 1.73 21.18
N LEU A 199 -1.13 2.08 21.43
CA LEU A 199 -2.28 1.60 20.64
C LEU A 199 -3.01 2.75 19.95
N SER A 200 -3.23 2.63 18.66
CA SER A 200 -4.12 3.50 17.87
C SER A 200 -5.23 2.74 17.17
N VAL A 201 -6.29 3.47 16.84
CA VAL A 201 -7.33 3.03 15.90
C VAL A 201 -7.06 3.72 14.58
N ASP A 202 -6.94 2.94 13.51
CA ASP A 202 -6.64 3.45 12.19
C ASP A 202 -7.82 3.24 11.25
N ILE A 203 -8.13 4.30 10.48
CA ILE A 203 -9.07 4.27 9.37
C ILE A 203 -8.27 4.45 8.11
N THR A 204 -8.25 3.45 7.25
CA THR A 204 -7.50 3.48 5.98
C THR A 204 -8.48 3.56 4.82
N LEU A 205 -8.25 4.52 3.94
CA LEU A 205 -8.96 4.68 2.67
C LEU A 205 -7.95 4.48 1.54
N ASN A 206 -8.23 3.52 0.67
CA ASN A 206 -7.43 3.26 -0.52
C ASN A 206 -8.25 3.54 -1.77
N HIS A 207 -7.58 4.11 -2.76
CA HIS A 207 -8.10 4.29 -4.10
C HIS A 207 -7.00 3.91 -5.08
N SER A 208 -7.31 3.04 -6.03
CA SER A 208 -6.43 2.71 -7.13
C SER A 208 -7.14 2.92 -8.46
N PHE A 209 -6.38 3.34 -9.47
CA PHE A 209 -6.81 3.49 -10.83
C PHE A 209 -5.76 2.91 -11.77
N ASN A 210 -6.20 2.15 -12.76
CA ASN A 210 -5.36 1.55 -13.78
C ASN A 210 -5.86 1.95 -15.17
N SER A 211 -5.10 2.78 -15.88
CA SER A 211 -5.46 3.28 -17.21
C SER A 211 -5.60 2.17 -18.27
N LYS A 212 -4.96 1.02 -18.06
CA LYS A 212 -5.07 -0.15 -18.94
C LYS A 212 -6.53 -0.63 -19.12
N TYR A 213 -7.38 -0.39 -18.11
CA TYR A 213 -8.78 -0.84 -18.10
C TYR A 213 -9.77 0.28 -18.41
N GLU A 214 -9.28 1.50 -18.73
CA GLU A 214 -10.12 2.66 -18.99
C GLU A 214 -10.82 2.58 -20.37
N GLY A 215 -12.07 2.99 -20.41
CA GLY A 215 -12.81 3.24 -21.65
C GLY A 215 -13.02 2.00 -22.53
N ASN A 216 -12.46 2.04 -23.74
CA ASN A 216 -12.59 0.97 -24.74
C ASN A 216 -11.58 -0.18 -24.53
N ASN A 217 -10.63 -0.02 -23.62
CA ASN A 217 -9.62 -1.03 -23.31
C ASN A 217 -10.10 -2.00 -22.23
N LYS A 218 -11.41 -2.17 -22.09
CA LYS A 218 -12.00 -3.11 -21.12
C LYS A 218 -11.50 -4.52 -21.36
N VAL A 219 -10.85 -5.08 -20.36
CA VAL A 219 -10.41 -6.47 -20.35
C VAL A 219 -11.52 -7.30 -19.74
N LEU A 220 -11.98 -8.32 -20.51
CA LEU A 220 -12.99 -9.25 -20.05
C LEU A 220 -12.39 -10.17 -18.99
N LYS A 221 -13.11 -10.37 -17.89
CA LYS A 221 -12.74 -11.36 -16.89
C LYS A 221 -12.88 -12.79 -17.41
N PRO A 222 -12.17 -13.77 -16.84
CA PRO A 222 -12.44 -15.18 -17.07
C PRO A 222 -13.92 -15.52 -16.85
N MET A 223 -14.46 -16.44 -17.63
CA MET A 223 -15.91 -16.74 -17.63
C MET A 223 -16.41 -17.22 -16.27
N GLU A 224 -15.58 -17.87 -15.48
CA GLU A 224 -15.84 -18.28 -14.08
C GLU A 224 -16.04 -17.12 -13.10
N GLU A 225 -15.59 -15.92 -13.48
CA GLU A 225 -15.74 -14.70 -12.69
C GLU A 225 -16.88 -13.79 -13.21
N TRP A 226 -17.68 -14.25 -14.18
CA TRP A 226 -18.78 -13.48 -14.69
C TRP A 226 -19.93 -13.40 -13.67
N GLU A 227 -20.51 -12.21 -13.56
CA GLU A 227 -21.66 -12.00 -12.68
C GLU A 227 -22.85 -12.85 -13.12
N SER A 228 -23.49 -13.53 -12.17
CA SER A 228 -24.76 -14.22 -12.39
C SER A 228 -25.90 -13.21 -12.21
N VAL A 229 -26.57 -12.87 -13.29
CA VAL A 229 -27.66 -11.87 -13.31
C VAL A 229 -28.98 -12.56 -13.70
N PHE A 230 -30.05 -12.28 -12.94
CA PHE A 230 -31.36 -12.78 -13.30
C PHE A 230 -31.84 -12.11 -14.60
N ASP A 231 -32.10 -12.93 -15.60
CA ASP A 231 -32.65 -12.48 -16.89
C ASP A 231 -34.17 -12.74 -16.91
N PRO A 232 -35.00 -11.69 -16.90
CA PRO A 232 -36.46 -11.83 -16.86
C PRO A 232 -36.99 -12.44 -18.18
N ASP A 233 -36.30 -12.36 -19.29
CA ASP A 233 -36.75 -12.92 -20.57
C ASP A 233 -36.58 -14.45 -20.60
N TYR A 234 -35.58 -14.97 -19.88
CA TYR A 234 -35.36 -16.41 -19.72
C TYR A 234 -35.94 -16.98 -18.43
N GLY A 235 -36.27 -16.11 -17.44
CA GLY A 235 -36.78 -16.51 -16.15
C GLY A 235 -35.74 -17.27 -15.28
N ASP A 236 -34.46 -17.11 -15.56
CA ASP A 236 -33.35 -17.79 -14.89
C ASP A 236 -32.13 -16.87 -14.77
N PHE A 237 -31.10 -17.29 -14.02
CA PHE A 237 -29.84 -16.60 -13.94
C PHE A 237 -28.94 -16.95 -15.12
N VAL A 238 -28.40 -15.92 -15.75
CA VAL A 238 -27.47 -16.03 -16.87
C VAL A 238 -26.13 -15.39 -16.51
N ALA A 239 -25.04 -15.98 -17.01
CA ALA A 239 -23.73 -15.39 -16.87
C ALA A 239 -23.63 -14.14 -17.76
N LYS A 240 -23.28 -12.99 -17.16
CA LYS A 240 -23.11 -11.73 -17.85
C LYS A 240 -21.63 -11.40 -17.95
N GLU A 241 -21.19 -11.02 -19.15
CA GLU A 241 -19.81 -10.54 -19.36
C GLU A 241 -19.45 -9.50 -18.32
N THR A 242 -18.40 -9.80 -17.56
CA THR A 242 -17.87 -8.94 -16.51
C THR A 242 -16.46 -8.50 -16.89
N TYR A 243 -16.18 -7.23 -16.71
CA TYR A 243 -14.91 -6.61 -17.07
C TYR A 243 -14.17 -6.18 -15.83
N TYR A 244 -12.82 -6.19 -15.90
CA TYR A 244 -12.02 -5.55 -14.86
C TYR A 244 -12.38 -4.07 -14.79
N LYS A 245 -12.41 -3.54 -13.58
CA LYS A 245 -12.67 -2.12 -13.34
C LYS A 245 -11.34 -1.36 -13.41
N ASP A 246 -11.42 -0.14 -13.93
CA ASP A 246 -10.30 0.79 -13.91
C ASP A 246 -10.03 1.37 -12.53
N THR A 247 -11.04 1.37 -11.66
CA THR A 247 -11.01 2.02 -10.36
C THR A 247 -11.47 1.06 -9.26
N ASP A 248 -10.65 0.98 -8.19
CA ASP A 248 -10.99 0.30 -6.94
C ASP A 248 -10.91 1.28 -5.77
N ILE A 249 -11.91 1.19 -4.89
CA ILE A 249 -11.97 1.99 -3.65
C ILE A 249 -12.25 1.03 -2.49
N SER A 250 -11.41 1.09 -1.46
CA SER A 250 -11.63 0.34 -0.24
C SER A 250 -11.47 1.21 1.01
N ALA A 251 -12.17 0.82 2.06
CA ALA A 251 -12.07 1.42 3.38
C ALA A 251 -11.94 0.33 4.43
N SER A 252 -11.04 0.50 5.37
CA SER A 252 -10.84 -0.44 6.47
C SER A 252 -10.64 0.28 7.79
N ILE A 253 -10.97 -0.42 8.87
CA ILE A 253 -10.69 0.02 10.24
C ILE A 253 -9.82 -1.06 10.88
N GLY A 254 -8.73 -0.64 11.52
CA GLY A 254 -7.79 -1.55 12.16
C GLY A 254 -7.25 -1.01 13.47
N LEU A 255 -6.44 -1.82 14.12
CA LEU A 255 -5.69 -1.48 15.31
C LEU A 255 -4.21 -1.55 15.00
N SER A 256 -3.47 -0.51 15.37
CA SER A 256 -2.01 -0.47 15.30
C SER A 256 -1.40 -0.51 16.68
N LEU A 257 -0.41 -1.35 16.87
CA LEU A 257 0.38 -1.47 18.10
C LEU A 257 1.85 -1.18 17.77
N SER A 258 2.40 -0.14 18.42
CA SER A 258 3.81 0.28 18.25
C SER A 258 4.63 -0.06 19.49
N PHE A 259 5.83 -0.63 19.34
CA PHE A 259 6.74 -1.01 20.42
C PHE A 259 8.22 -1.03 20.01
#